data_31a38bb7e4a5746f45cd1c66c155520f
#
_entry.id   31a38bb7e4a5746f45cd1c66c155520f
#
_cell.length_a   1.000
_cell.length_b   1.000
_cell.length_c   1.000
_cell.angle_alpha   90.00
_cell.angle_beta   90.00
_cell.angle_gamma   90.00
#
_symmetry.space_group_name_H-M   'P 1'
#
loop_
_entity.id
_entity.type
_entity.pdbx_description
1 polymer ?
#
loop_
_entity_poly.entity_id
_entity_poly.type
_entity_poly.pdbx_seq_one_letter_code
_entity_poly.pdbx_strand_id
1 'polypeptide(L)'
;MKEKGEKMEDLYFKNNEARLIFGLLELKERQQLGFLDIDWKHFCDRSLAKEWYEKNNAILEKSKHELKDRALGMLYQLYKMMIA
;
A
#
# COMPACT_ATOMS: atom_id res chain seq x y z
N MET A 1 -16.15 -20.02 1.09
CA MET A 1 -16.11 -19.54 0.80
C MET A 1 -15.94 -18.79 0.44
N LYS A 2 -15.46 -19.01 0.63
CA LYS A 2 -15.24 -18.29 0.41
C LYS A 2 -15.30 -17.66 -0.38
N GLU A 3 -15.25 -17.69 -0.62
CA GLU A 3 -15.33 -17.14 -1.32
C GLU A 3 -15.14 -16.53 -1.70
N LYS A 4 -15.09 -16.74 -1.52
CA LYS A 4 -15.13 -16.17 -1.75
C LYS A 4 -14.96 -15.02 -2.06
N GLY A 5 -15.21 -14.83 -1.81
CA GLY A 5 -15.08 -13.43 -2.01
C GLY A 5 -13.78 -13.01 -2.61
N GLU A 6 -13.38 -13.72 -3.54
CA GLU A 6 -12.14 -13.39 -4.21
C GLU A 6 -12.33 -12.18 -5.08
N LYS A 7 -11.51 -11.17 -4.85
CA LYS A 7 -11.51 -9.97 -5.65
C LYS A 7 -10.63 -10.18 -6.86
N MET A 8 -10.81 -9.32 -7.85
CA MET A 8 -10.03 -9.38 -9.07
C MET A 8 -8.54 -9.37 -8.78
N GLU A 9 -8.11 -8.54 -7.86
CA GLU A 9 -6.68 -8.45 -7.55
C GLU A 9 -6.12 -9.72 -6.94
N ASP A 10 -6.95 -10.52 -6.28
CA ASP A 10 -6.49 -11.78 -5.72
C ASP A 10 -6.17 -12.80 -6.80
N LEU A 11 -6.71 -12.59 -7.99
CA LEU A 11 -6.40 -13.44 -9.13
C LEU A 11 -5.03 -13.13 -9.73
N TYR A 12 -4.62 -11.87 -9.62
CA TYR A 12 -3.38 -11.40 -10.21
C TYR A 12 -2.23 -11.34 -9.23
N PHE A 13 -2.54 -11.24 -7.95
CA PHE A 13 -1.51 -11.07 -6.92
C PHE A 13 -1.61 -12.20 -5.92
N LYS A 14 -0.51 -12.93 -5.77
CA LYS A 14 -0.49 -14.09 -4.90
C LYS A 14 -0.64 -13.73 -3.42
N ASN A 15 -0.31 -12.50 -3.06
CA ASN A 15 -0.39 -12.08 -1.68
C ASN A 15 -0.44 -10.57 -1.59
N ASN A 16 -0.67 -10.07 -0.36
CA ASN A 16 -0.77 -8.64 -0.13
C ASN A 16 0.54 -7.92 -0.40
N GLU A 17 1.64 -8.60 -0.20
CA GLU A 17 2.96 -8.04 -0.44
C GLU A 17 3.13 -7.65 -1.90
N ALA A 18 2.83 -8.57 -2.81
CA ALA A 18 2.96 -8.31 -4.25
C ALA A 18 2.02 -7.19 -4.68
N ARG A 19 0.80 -7.21 -4.17
CA ARG A 19 -0.19 -6.19 -4.48
C ARG A 19 0.29 -4.81 -4.02
N LEU A 20 0.83 -4.76 -2.81
CA LEU A 20 1.32 -3.51 -2.26
C LEU A 20 2.48 -2.95 -3.06
N ILE A 21 3.43 -3.80 -3.42
CA ILE A 21 4.58 -3.37 -4.21
C ILE A 21 4.14 -2.86 -5.58
N PHE A 22 3.20 -3.55 -6.20
CA PHE A 22 2.67 -3.11 -7.48
C PHE A 22 2.06 -1.72 -7.37
N GLY A 23 1.21 -1.51 -6.35
CA GLY A 23 0.57 -0.22 -6.16
C GLY A 23 1.55 0.90 -5.88
N LEU A 24 2.61 0.60 -5.15
CA LEU A 24 3.60 1.61 -4.81
C LEU A 24 4.49 1.99 -6.00
N LEU A 25 4.86 1.02 -6.82
CA LEU A 25 5.86 1.24 -7.85
C LEU A 25 5.31 1.41 -9.26
N GLU A 26 4.16 0.81 -9.55
CA GLU A 26 3.62 0.80 -10.91
C GLU A 26 2.49 1.77 -11.15
N LEU A 27 1.82 2.21 -10.09
CA LEU A 27 0.68 3.12 -10.21
C LEU A 27 1.08 4.52 -9.77
N LYS A 28 0.33 5.51 -10.26
CA LYS A 28 0.63 6.91 -9.96
C LYS A 28 -0.65 7.68 -9.65
N GLU A 29 -0.49 8.74 -8.87
CA GLU A 29 -1.56 9.70 -8.57
C GLU A 29 -2.84 9.02 -8.08
N ARG A 30 -3.98 9.35 -8.70
CA ARG A 30 -5.27 8.84 -8.23
C ARG A 30 -5.36 7.33 -8.25
N GLN A 31 -4.79 6.72 -9.27
CA GLN A 31 -4.83 5.26 -9.37
C GLN A 31 -4.08 4.63 -8.21
N GLN A 32 -2.95 5.21 -7.87
CA GLN A 32 -2.14 4.71 -6.77
C GLN A 32 -2.88 4.86 -5.44
N LEU A 33 -3.47 6.03 -5.21
CA LEU A 33 -4.18 6.29 -3.96
C LEU A 33 -5.36 5.34 -3.79
N GLY A 34 -6.15 5.17 -4.83
CA GLY A 34 -7.30 4.27 -4.75
C GLY A 34 -6.90 2.82 -4.56
N PHE A 35 -5.86 2.39 -5.27
CA PHE A 35 -5.41 1.02 -5.19
C PHE A 35 -4.87 0.67 -3.78
N LEU A 36 -4.25 1.64 -3.13
CA LEU A 36 -3.66 1.45 -1.81
C LEU A 36 -4.61 1.83 -0.67
N ASP A 37 -5.88 2.08 -1.01
CA ASP A 37 -6.92 2.42 -0.03
C ASP A 37 -6.62 3.70 0.73
N ILE A 38 -5.98 4.65 0.08
CA ILE A 38 -5.71 5.95 0.66
C ILE A 38 -6.88 6.88 0.34
N ASP A 39 -7.41 7.51 1.36
CA ASP A 39 -8.57 8.37 1.28
C ASP A 39 -8.15 9.78 1.68
N TRP A 40 -8.99 10.78 1.36
CA TRP A 40 -8.71 12.15 1.78
C TRP A 40 -8.55 12.25 3.30
N LYS A 41 -9.18 11.35 4.04
CA LYS A 41 -9.07 11.34 5.50
C LYS A 41 -7.64 11.14 5.97
N HIS A 42 -6.85 10.40 5.20
CA HIS A 42 -5.45 10.17 5.54
C HIS A 42 -4.65 11.49 5.51
N PHE A 43 -5.09 12.43 4.70
CA PHE A 43 -4.43 13.73 4.60
C PHE A 43 -4.90 14.70 5.67
N CYS A 44 -5.97 14.37 6.37
CA CYS A 44 -6.53 15.23 7.42
C CYS A 44 -6.30 14.69 8.82
N ASP A 45 -6.02 13.41 8.95
CA ASP A 45 -5.89 12.74 10.24
C ASP A 45 -4.56 12.02 10.31
N ARG A 46 -3.64 12.58 11.08
CA ARG A 46 -2.29 12.01 11.19
C ARG A 46 -2.29 10.62 11.82
N SER A 47 -3.23 10.35 12.71
CA SER A 47 -3.32 9.03 13.33
C SER A 47 -3.67 7.98 12.29
N LEU A 48 -4.60 8.32 11.40
CA LEU A 48 -5.01 7.42 10.34
C LEU A 48 -3.87 7.18 9.35
N ALA A 49 -3.15 8.24 9.02
CA ALA A 49 -2.00 8.14 8.13
C ALA A 49 -0.92 7.24 8.74
N LYS A 50 -0.69 7.41 10.04
CA LYS A 50 0.32 6.62 10.73
C LYS A 50 -0.06 5.14 10.77
N GLU A 51 -1.33 4.84 11.03
CA GLU A 51 -1.81 3.46 11.04
C GLU A 51 -1.61 2.82 9.67
N TRP A 52 -1.96 3.55 8.62
CA TRP A 52 -1.79 3.07 7.26
C TRP A 52 -0.32 2.78 6.96
N TYR A 53 0.54 3.71 7.33
CA TYR A 53 1.97 3.56 7.09
C TYR A 53 2.55 2.36 7.85
N GLU A 54 2.24 2.27 9.14
CA GLU A 54 2.81 1.21 9.97
C GLU A 54 2.34 -0.17 9.53
N LYS A 55 1.07 -0.27 9.16
CA LYS A 55 0.52 -1.53 8.68
C LYS A 55 1.24 -2.01 7.42
N ASN A 56 1.39 -1.12 6.46
CA ASN A 56 2.01 -1.48 5.20
C ASN A 56 3.51 -1.64 5.33
N ASN A 57 4.12 -0.85 6.20
CA ASN A 57 5.55 -0.98 6.47
C ASN A 57 5.87 -2.35 7.05
N ALA A 58 5.01 -2.85 7.94
CA ALA A 58 5.20 -4.17 8.53
C ALA A 58 5.15 -5.26 7.47
N ILE A 59 4.25 -5.12 6.51
CA ILE A 59 4.15 -6.08 5.42
C ILE A 59 5.44 -6.10 4.60
N LEU A 60 5.95 -4.92 4.26
CA LEU A 60 7.15 -4.82 3.45
C LEU A 60 8.40 -5.24 4.21
N GLU A 61 8.47 -4.96 5.50
CA GLU A 61 9.63 -5.33 6.30
C GLU A 61 9.87 -6.85 6.31
N LYS A 62 8.80 -7.61 6.21
CA LYS A 62 8.88 -9.05 6.20
C LYS A 62 9.08 -9.63 4.80
N SER A 63 9.07 -8.77 3.81
CA SER A 63 9.15 -9.19 2.42
C SER A 63 10.56 -9.58 2.03
N LYS A 64 10.66 -10.55 1.14
CA LYS A 64 11.92 -10.94 0.55
C LYS A 64 11.98 -10.54 -0.92
N HIS A 65 11.02 -9.72 -1.33
CA HIS A 65 10.94 -9.27 -2.72
C HIS A 65 12.12 -8.36 -3.05
N GLU A 66 12.66 -8.52 -4.25
CA GLU A 66 13.83 -7.74 -4.63
C GLU A 66 13.56 -6.24 -4.75
N LEU A 67 12.30 -5.85 -4.91
CA LEU A 67 11.92 -4.44 -5.01
C LEU A 67 11.49 -3.86 -3.66
N LYS A 68 11.69 -4.61 -2.58
CA LYS A 68 11.29 -4.19 -1.25
C LYS A 68 11.81 -2.80 -0.87
N ASP A 69 13.09 -2.56 -1.09
CA ASP A 69 13.69 -1.29 -0.68
C ASP A 69 13.10 -0.11 -1.42
N ARG A 70 12.82 -0.29 -2.70
CA ARG A 70 12.20 0.77 -3.50
C ARG A 70 10.76 1.00 -3.03
N ALA A 71 10.06 -0.08 -2.71
CA ALA A 71 8.69 0.03 -2.23
C ALA A 71 8.65 0.74 -0.88
N LEU A 72 9.58 0.43 0.02
CA LEU A 72 9.67 1.10 1.32
C LEU A 72 9.91 2.59 1.14
N GLY A 73 10.75 2.95 0.20
CA GLY A 73 11.02 4.36 -0.07
C GLY A 73 9.78 5.09 -0.55
N MET A 74 9.02 4.47 -1.46
CA MET A 74 7.80 5.07 -1.97
C MET A 74 6.73 5.15 -0.89
N LEU A 75 6.64 4.11 -0.06
CA LEU A 75 5.69 4.10 1.05
C LEU A 75 5.94 5.29 1.98
N TYR A 76 7.19 5.53 2.30
CA TYR A 76 7.56 6.65 3.15
C TYR A 76 7.23 7.99 2.51
N GLN A 77 7.47 8.11 1.20
CA GLN A 77 7.14 9.33 0.47
C GLN A 77 5.65 9.64 0.55
N LEU A 78 4.81 8.62 0.36
CA LEU A 78 3.37 8.81 0.45
C LEU A 78 2.96 9.22 1.85
N TYR A 79 3.56 8.59 2.85
CA TYR A 79 3.27 8.94 4.24
C TYR A 79 3.63 10.39 4.53
N LYS A 80 4.79 10.83 4.07
CA LYS A 80 5.21 12.21 4.28
C LYS A 80 4.24 13.20 3.62
N MET A 81 3.69 12.83 2.48
CA MET A 81 2.70 13.68 1.82
C MET A 81 1.44 13.81 2.66
N MET A 82 1.04 12.72 3.31
CA MET A 82 -0.17 12.75 4.13
C MET A 82 -0.04 13.63 5.35
N ILE A 83 1.14 13.68 5.93
CA ILE A 83 1.34 14.45 7.17
C ILE A 83 1.99 15.80 6.96
N ALA A 84 2.22 16.16 5.72
CA ALA A 84 2.86 17.44 5.40
C ALA A 84 1.99 18.65 5.76
#